data_c6f29f3cff3494133c7b7dd8fea3831c
#
_entry.id   c6f29f3cff3494133c7b7dd8fea3831c
#
_cell.length_a   1.000
_cell.length_b   1.000
_cell.length_c   1.000
_cell.angle_alpha   90.00
_cell.angle_beta   90.00
_cell.angle_gamma   90.00
#
_symmetry.space_group_name_H-M   'P 1'
#
loop_
_entity.id
_entity.type
_entity.pdbx_description
1 polymer ?
#
loop_
_entity_poly.entity_id
_entity_poly.type
_entity_poly.pdbx_seq_one_letter_code
_entity_poly.pdbx_strand_id
1 'polypeptide(L)'
;MPAISTVGLTKAFSPTQGVFDLSLEVEEGQIFGFLGPNGSGKTTTIRLLLDYLRPDRGTASIFGLDCRLHSLPIRERIGYLPAEYRLYEGMTGWGLIEHFAGFRPPGTLERAHRLAERLSVRLDGKIKTFSKGMKQKLALIQALMHDPDLLLLDEPTDGFDPLIQDEFHRILSEARARGKTVFLSSHVLSEVEQLCDQVGIIRNGRLLAVETI
;
A
#
# COMPACT_ATOMS: atom_id res chain seq x y z
N MET A 1 -3.59 -4.56 -19.40
CA MET A 1 -2.13 -4.25 -19.18
C MET A 1 -1.85 -4.43 -17.71
N PRO A 2 -0.66 -4.89 -17.33
CA PRO A 2 -0.37 -5.01 -15.91
C PRO A 2 -0.38 -3.64 -15.22
N ALA A 3 -0.98 -3.58 -14.02
CA ALA A 3 -0.94 -2.40 -13.17
C ALA A 3 0.48 -2.17 -12.62
N ILE A 4 1.21 -3.25 -12.32
CA ILE A 4 2.61 -3.22 -11.91
C ILE A 4 3.38 -4.21 -12.77
N SER A 5 4.54 -3.80 -13.29
CA SER A 5 5.49 -4.69 -13.95
C SER A 5 6.91 -4.38 -13.50
N THR A 6 7.66 -5.41 -13.14
CA THR A 6 9.10 -5.30 -12.85
C THR A 6 9.88 -6.32 -13.66
N VAL A 7 11.05 -5.93 -14.15
CA VAL A 7 11.93 -6.80 -14.92
C VAL A 7 13.35 -6.73 -14.37
N GLY A 8 13.81 -7.83 -13.78
CA GLY A 8 15.15 -7.95 -13.21
C GLY A 8 15.46 -6.92 -12.13
N LEU A 9 14.43 -6.41 -11.44
CA LEU A 9 14.56 -5.30 -10.49
C LEU A 9 15.47 -5.69 -9.34
N THR A 10 16.56 -4.93 -9.16
CA THR A 10 17.59 -5.24 -8.15
C THR A 10 17.96 -3.99 -7.38
N LYS A 11 17.99 -4.11 -6.04
CA LYS A 11 18.51 -3.14 -5.10
C LYS A 11 19.25 -3.87 -3.98
N ALA A 12 20.57 -3.80 -3.98
CA ALA A 12 21.41 -4.43 -2.97
C ALA A 12 21.85 -3.40 -1.92
N PHE A 13 21.65 -3.71 -0.64
CA PHE A 13 22.25 -2.99 0.47
C PHE A 13 23.47 -3.72 1.00
N SER A 14 23.51 -5.04 0.82
CA SER A 14 24.65 -5.93 1.07
C SER A 14 24.51 -7.16 0.15
N PRO A 15 25.48 -8.09 0.13
CA PRO A 15 25.35 -9.31 -0.67
C PRO A 15 24.12 -10.18 -0.36
N THR A 16 23.54 -10.03 0.83
CA THR A 16 22.40 -10.84 1.29
C THR A 16 21.15 -9.99 1.65
N GLN A 17 21.26 -8.69 1.62
CA GLN A 17 20.15 -7.78 1.97
C GLN A 17 19.77 -6.90 0.79
N GLY A 18 18.51 -6.93 0.42
CA GLY A 18 17.98 -6.16 -0.71
C GLY A 18 16.86 -6.88 -1.44
N VAL A 19 16.69 -6.52 -2.70
CA VAL A 19 15.84 -7.19 -3.69
C VAL A 19 16.74 -7.56 -4.86
N PHE A 20 16.63 -8.79 -5.35
CA PHE A 20 17.54 -9.34 -6.33
C PHE A 20 16.77 -10.01 -7.48
N ASP A 21 16.91 -9.46 -8.68
CA ASP A 21 16.36 -10.01 -9.92
C ASP A 21 14.85 -10.27 -9.86
N LEU A 22 14.12 -9.31 -9.28
CA LEU A 22 12.66 -9.40 -9.12
C LEU A 22 11.97 -9.10 -10.45
N SER A 23 11.33 -10.12 -11.03
CA SER A 23 10.44 -9.98 -12.18
C SER A 23 9.04 -10.40 -11.77
N LEU A 24 8.09 -9.47 -11.82
CA LEU A 24 6.74 -9.62 -11.32
C LEU A 24 5.76 -8.82 -12.18
N GLU A 25 4.60 -9.40 -12.45
CA GLU A 25 3.46 -8.71 -13.07
C GLU A 25 2.24 -8.81 -12.15
N VAL A 26 1.52 -7.70 -12.01
CA VAL A 26 0.25 -7.60 -11.28
C VAL A 26 -0.77 -7.01 -12.22
N GLU A 27 -1.86 -7.72 -12.48
CA GLU A 27 -2.89 -7.28 -13.40
C GLU A 27 -3.79 -6.18 -12.80
N GLU A 28 -4.40 -5.37 -13.66
CA GLU A 28 -5.36 -4.36 -13.21
C GLU A 28 -6.63 -5.03 -12.62
N GLY A 29 -7.19 -4.41 -11.56
CA GLY A 29 -8.45 -4.83 -10.95
C GLY A 29 -8.35 -6.06 -10.04
N GLN A 30 -7.14 -6.49 -9.65
CA GLN A 30 -6.95 -7.60 -8.72
C GLN A 30 -6.39 -7.13 -7.36
N ILE A 31 -6.57 -7.97 -6.35
CA ILE A 31 -5.86 -7.87 -5.08
C ILE A 31 -4.69 -8.85 -5.10
N PHE A 32 -3.48 -8.31 -5.08
CA PHE A 32 -2.24 -9.08 -5.11
C PHE A 32 -1.56 -9.03 -3.74
N GLY A 33 -1.32 -10.21 -3.14
CA GLY A 33 -0.59 -10.38 -1.90
C GLY A 33 0.91 -10.56 -2.16
N PHE A 34 1.76 -9.84 -1.42
CA PHE A 34 3.21 -10.02 -1.48
C PHE A 34 3.70 -10.56 -0.14
N LEU A 35 3.77 -11.90 -0.05
CA LEU A 35 3.96 -12.65 1.18
C LEU A 35 5.42 -12.95 1.44
N GLY A 36 5.89 -12.70 2.66
CA GLY A 36 7.23 -13.11 3.07
C GLY A 36 7.59 -12.65 4.48
N PRO A 37 8.61 -13.26 5.09
CA PRO A 37 9.05 -12.88 6.43
C PRO A 37 9.57 -11.44 6.50
N ASN A 38 9.73 -10.92 7.72
CA ASN A 38 10.36 -9.63 7.92
C ASN A 38 11.79 -9.63 7.35
N GLY A 39 12.15 -8.53 6.67
CA GLY A 39 13.45 -8.43 5.99
C GLY A 39 13.54 -9.15 4.65
N SER A 40 12.46 -9.76 4.14
CA SER A 40 12.47 -10.45 2.83
C SER A 40 12.57 -9.54 1.61
N GLY A 41 12.37 -8.21 1.77
CA GLY A 41 12.42 -7.24 0.68
C GLY A 41 11.09 -6.59 0.30
N LYS A 42 9.97 -6.89 1.00
CA LYS A 42 8.63 -6.37 0.70
C LYS A 42 8.59 -4.83 0.66
N THR A 43 8.94 -4.19 1.76
CA THR A 43 9.01 -2.72 1.87
C THR A 43 9.99 -2.11 0.85
N THR A 44 11.11 -2.78 0.60
CA THR A 44 12.10 -2.34 -0.40
C THR A 44 11.50 -2.33 -1.79
N THR A 45 10.74 -3.37 -2.16
CA THR A 45 10.04 -3.46 -3.44
C THR A 45 9.03 -2.31 -3.59
N ILE A 46 8.19 -2.07 -2.57
CA ILE A 46 7.22 -0.95 -2.59
C ILE A 46 7.94 0.40 -2.75
N ARG A 47 9.05 0.62 -2.03
CA ARG A 47 9.83 1.85 -2.14
C ARG A 47 10.49 2.04 -3.50
N LEU A 48 10.87 0.96 -4.19
CA LEU A 48 11.37 1.00 -5.57
C LEU A 48 10.25 1.38 -6.55
N LEU A 49 9.04 0.83 -6.40
CA LEU A 49 7.86 1.17 -7.19
C LEU A 49 7.47 2.65 -7.05
N LEU A 50 7.66 3.24 -5.87
CA LEU A 50 7.36 4.63 -5.56
C LEU A 50 8.50 5.62 -5.91
N ASP A 51 9.62 5.14 -6.46
CA ASP A 51 10.86 5.92 -6.67
C ASP A 51 11.38 6.60 -5.37
N TYR A 52 11.12 5.97 -4.21
CA TYR A 52 11.74 6.37 -2.95
C TYR A 52 13.14 5.75 -2.80
N LEU A 53 13.39 4.69 -3.54
CA LEU A 53 14.70 4.05 -3.71
C LEU A 53 14.98 3.89 -5.20
N ARG A 54 16.23 4.09 -5.60
CA ARG A 54 16.67 3.86 -6.97
C ARG A 54 17.20 2.44 -7.10
N PRO A 55 16.74 1.67 -8.11
CA PRO A 55 17.29 0.36 -8.38
C PRO A 55 18.73 0.47 -8.86
N ASP A 56 19.53 -0.57 -8.59
CA ASP A 56 20.88 -0.73 -9.11
C ASP A 56 20.83 -1.34 -10.51
N ARG A 57 19.80 -2.18 -10.79
CA ARG A 57 19.55 -2.80 -12.10
C ARG A 57 18.05 -3.06 -12.27
N GLY A 58 17.66 -3.33 -13.53
CA GLY A 58 16.29 -3.64 -13.89
C GLY A 58 15.38 -2.41 -13.94
N THR A 59 14.12 -2.65 -14.23
CA THR A 59 13.11 -1.60 -14.43
C THR A 59 11.85 -1.93 -13.65
N ALA A 60 11.09 -0.89 -13.34
CA ALA A 60 9.75 -0.99 -12.77
C ALA A 60 8.82 0.00 -13.47
N SER A 61 7.59 -0.43 -13.74
CA SER A 61 6.55 0.42 -14.30
C SER A 61 5.23 0.23 -13.57
N ILE A 62 4.42 1.28 -13.52
CA ILE A 62 3.06 1.28 -13.01
C ILE A 62 2.15 1.85 -14.09
N PHE A 63 1.11 1.09 -14.47
CA PHE A 63 0.21 1.40 -15.59
C PHE A 63 0.96 1.75 -16.88
N GLY A 64 2.04 0.99 -17.17
CA GLY A 64 2.90 1.20 -18.34
C GLY A 64 3.86 2.40 -18.24
N LEU A 65 3.80 3.19 -17.18
CA LEU A 65 4.69 4.34 -16.95
C LEU A 65 5.92 3.91 -16.14
N ASP A 66 7.11 4.24 -16.61
CA ASP A 66 8.36 4.01 -15.88
C ASP A 66 8.34 4.75 -14.54
N CYS A 67 8.58 4.02 -13.44
CA CYS A 67 8.49 4.53 -12.08
C CYS A 67 9.44 5.70 -11.79
N ARG A 68 10.58 5.79 -12.47
CA ARG A 68 11.57 6.84 -12.28
C ARG A 68 11.29 8.07 -13.14
N LEU A 69 10.90 7.84 -14.40
CA LEU A 69 10.69 8.93 -15.36
C LEU A 69 9.35 9.63 -15.14
N HIS A 70 8.36 8.91 -14.61
CA HIS A 70 6.98 9.38 -14.45
C HIS A 70 6.51 9.29 -13.00
N SER A 71 7.41 9.47 -12.02
CA SER A 71 7.09 9.27 -10.61
C SER A 71 5.96 10.17 -10.11
N LEU A 72 5.84 11.41 -10.61
CA LEU A 72 4.79 12.34 -10.20
C LEU A 72 3.39 11.92 -10.73
N PRO A 73 3.17 11.71 -12.03
CA PRO A 73 1.90 11.19 -12.55
C PRO A 73 1.47 9.86 -11.91
N ILE A 74 2.43 8.99 -11.63
CA ILE A 74 2.16 7.72 -10.94
C ILE A 74 1.63 7.96 -9.53
N ARG A 75 2.27 8.83 -8.73
CA ARG A 75 1.86 9.11 -7.35
C ARG A 75 0.50 9.80 -7.24
N GLU A 76 0.05 10.49 -8.26
CA GLU A 76 -1.30 11.06 -8.30
C GLU A 76 -2.38 9.97 -8.31
N ARG A 77 -2.07 8.81 -8.91
CA ARG A 77 -2.96 7.66 -9.07
C ARG A 77 -2.82 6.60 -7.96
N ILE A 78 -1.86 6.78 -7.03
CA ILE A 78 -1.55 5.79 -5.99
C ILE A 78 -2.05 6.26 -4.62
N GLY A 79 -2.65 5.32 -3.87
CA GLY A 79 -2.77 5.39 -2.42
C GLY A 79 -1.67 4.56 -1.77
N TYR A 80 -0.89 5.15 -0.88
CA TYR A 80 0.21 4.46 -0.22
C TYR A 80 0.05 4.47 1.30
N LEU A 81 0.10 3.28 1.90
CA LEU A 81 0.19 3.09 3.34
C LEU A 81 1.55 2.44 3.64
N PRO A 82 2.51 3.15 4.24
CA PRO A 82 3.78 2.57 4.68
C PRO A 82 3.60 1.74 5.96
N ALA A 83 4.46 0.71 6.16
CA ALA A 83 4.51 -0.06 7.41
C ALA A 83 4.87 0.83 8.62
N GLU A 84 5.76 1.80 8.41
CA GLU A 84 6.10 2.82 9.39
C GLU A 84 5.71 4.20 8.84
N TYR A 85 4.83 4.89 9.54
CA TYR A 85 4.36 6.22 9.16
C TYR A 85 4.68 7.25 10.24
N ARG A 86 5.07 8.43 9.78
CA ARG A 86 5.25 9.61 10.64
C ARG A 86 4.14 10.61 10.34
N LEU A 87 3.28 10.84 11.30
CA LEU A 87 2.21 11.81 11.21
C LEU A 87 2.60 13.12 11.88
N TYR A 88 1.99 14.22 11.45
CA TYR A 88 2.19 15.55 12.04
C TYR A 88 1.49 15.62 13.41
N GLU A 89 2.18 15.24 14.46
CA GLU A 89 1.64 15.04 15.82
C GLU A 89 1.01 16.28 16.45
N GLY A 90 1.37 17.46 15.99
CA GLY A 90 0.80 18.73 16.44
C GLY A 90 -0.57 19.06 15.86
N MET A 91 -0.95 18.42 14.75
CA MET A 91 -2.24 18.60 14.07
C MET A 91 -3.32 17.74 14.73
N THR A 92 -4.60 18.11 14.50
CA THR A 92 -5.73 17.17 14.70
C THR A 92 -5.79 16.17 13.55
N GLY A 93 -6.46 15.02 13.76
CA GLY A 93 -6.64 14.05 12.68
C GLY A 93 -7.38 14.66 11.50
N TRP A 94 -8.48 15.38 11.73
CA TRP A 94 -9.20 16.08 10.67
C TRP A 94 -8.36 17.17 10.01
N GLY A 95 -7.60 17.96 10.78
CA GLY A 95 -6.71 18.96 10.20
C GLY A 95 -5.68 18.38 9.23
N LEU A 96 -5.17 17.16 9.52
CA LEU A 96 -4.29 16.44 8.61
C LEU A 96 -5.04 16.00 7.33
N ILE A 97 -6.22 15.42 7.47
CA ILE A 97 -7.05 14.98 6.34
C ILE A 97 -7.44 16.16 5.45
N GLU A 98 -7.92 17.26 6.01
CA GLU A 98 -8.28 18.48 5.29
C GLU A 98 -7.09 19.06 4.53
N HIS A 99 -5.91 19.09 5.18
CA HIS A 99 -4.68 19.55 4.54
C HIS A 99 -4.37 18.74 3.27
N PHE A 100 -4.38 17.42 3.35
CA PHE A 100 -4.10 16.57 2.18
C PHE A 100 -5.24 16.55 1.17
N ALA A 101 -6.50 16.64 1.61
CA ALA A 101 -7.65 16.72 0.70
C ALA A 101 -7.59 17.97 -0.19
N GLY A 102 -6.99 19.06 0.30
CA GLY A 102 -6.79 20.29 -0.48
C GLY A 102 -5.91 20.12 -1.74
N PHE A 103 -5.12 19.05 -1.84
CA PHE A 103 -4.31 18.71 -3.01
C PHE A 103 -4.93 17.60 -3.88
N ARG A 104 -6.16 17.20 -3.60
CA ARG A 104 -6.82 16.06 -4.25
C ARG A 104 -8.14 16.50 -4.90
N PRO A 105 -8.74 15.66 -5.78
CA PRO A 105 -9.99 15.98 -6.45
C PRO A 105 -11.14 16.28 -5.48
N PRO A 106 -12.17 17.04 -5.91
CA PRO A 106 -13.40 17.24 -5.14
C PRO A 106 -14.01 15.90 -4.68
N GLY A 107 -14.67 15.90 -3.52
CA GLY A 107 -15.26 14.69 -2.94
C GLY A 107 -14.30 13.86 -2.08
N THR A 108 -13.01 14.23 -2.03
CA THR A 108 -12.02 13.53 -1.20
C THR A 108 -12.34 13.62 0.29
N LEU A 109 -12.75 14.79 0.78
CA LEU A 109 -13.06 14.99 2.19
C LEU A 109 -14.31 14.20 2.61
N GLU A 110 -15.36 14.20 1.80
CA GLU A 110 -16.58 13.42 2.06
C GLU A 110 -16.27 11.92 2.10
N ARG A 111 -15.38 11.45 1.23
CA ARG A 111 -14.93 10.05 1.26
C ARG A 111 -14.13 9.75 2.52
N ALA A 112 -13.27 10.67 2.97
CA ALA A 112 -12.54 10.52 4.22
C ALA A 112 -13.48 10.42 5.43
N HIS A 113 -14.55 11.21 5.48
CA HIS A 113 -15.58 11.10 6.53
C HIS A 113 -16.23 9.72 6.55
N ARG A 114 -16.68 9.20 5.39
CA ARG A 114 -17.26 7.87 5.30
C ARG A 114 -16.28 6.77 5.74
N LEU A 115 -15.00 6.89 5.38
CA LEU A 115 -13.97 5.93 5.81
C LEU A 115 -13.73 6.00 7.32
N ALA A 116 -13.74 7.20 7.92
CA ALA A 116 -13.59 7.35 9.37
C ALA A 116 -14.76 6.72 10.15
N GLU A 117 -15.99 6.85 9.66
CA GLU A 117 -17.17 6.18 10.21
C GLU A 117 -17.02 4.65 10.11
N ARG A 118 -16.70 4.12 8.93
CA ARG A 118 -16.50 2.69 8.69
C ARG A 118 -15.42 2.08 9.58
N LEU A 119 -14.29 2.76 9.72
CA LEU A 119 -13.18 2.32 10.55
C LEU A 119 -13.37 2.65 12.04
N SER A 120 -14.52 3.21 12.43
CA SER A 120 -14.88 3.55 13.79
C SER A 120 -13.76 4.35 14.49
N VAL A 121 -13.28 5.43 13.85
CA VAL A 121 -12.21 6.26 14.39
C VAL A 121 -12.64 7.72 14.50
N ARG A 122 -12.39 8.31 15.69
CA ARG A 122 -12.59 9.76 15.93
C ARG A 122 -11.28 10.49 15.68
N LEU A 123 -11.34 11.52 14.83
CA LEU A 123 -10.18 12.27 14.38
C LEU A 123 -10.11 13.72 14.91
N ASP A 124 -10.99 14.08 15.85
CA ASP A 124 -11.09 15.45 16.41
C ASP A 124 -9.88 15.82 17.29
N GLY A 125 -9.25 14.82 17.92
CA GLY A 125 -8.14 15.00 18.82
C GLY A 125 -6.80 15.29 18.12
N LYS A 126 -5.80 15.74 18.89
CA LYS A 126 -4.43 15.86 18.38
C LYS A 126 -3.83 14.49 18.14
N ILE A 127 -3.14 14.31 17.01
CA ILE A 127 -2.54 13.04 16.57
C ILE A 127 -1.56 12.47 17.62
N LYS A 128 -0.85 13.31 18.38
CA LYS A 128 0.04 12.87 19.46
C LYS A 128 -0.66 12.06 20.56
N THR A 129 -1.99 12.24 20.71
CA THR A 129 -2.79 11.52 21.72
C THR A 129 -3.43 10.24 21.17
N PHE A 130 -3.26 9.95 19.89
CA PHE A 130 -3.86 8.78 19.25
C PHE A 130 -3.09 7.51 19.63
N SER A 131 -3.84 6.43 19.86
CA SER A 131 -3.24 5.10 19.97
C SER A 131 -2.58 4.66 18.64
N LYS A 132 -1.76 3.61 18.67
CA LYS A 132 -1.16 3.03 17.45
C LYS A 132 -2.24 2.72 16.41
N GLY A 133 -3.33 2.03 16.82
CA GLY A 133 -4.43 1.68 15.92
C GLY A 133 -5.17 2.90 15.35
N MET A 134 -5.38 3.97 16.13
CA MET A 134 -5.97 5.21 15.61
C MET A 134 -5.07 5.89 14.58
N LYS A 135 -3.76 5.93 14.82
CA LYS A 135 -2.78 6.48 13.88
C LYS A 135 -2.77 5.66 12.58
N GLN A 136 -2.87 4.35 12.68
CA GLN A 136 -2.92 3.47 11.51
C GLN A 136 -4.20 3.67 10.69
N LYS A 137 -5.37 3.74 11.35
CA LYS A 137 -6.65 4.06 10.68
C LYS A 137 -6.58 5.42 9.98
N LEU A 138 -5.99 6.43 10.61
CA LEU A 138 -5.79 7.74 10.00
C LEU A 138 -4.90 7.68 8.76
N ALA A 139 -3.78 6.94 8.81
CA ALA A 139 -2.89 6.75 7.66
C ALA A 139 -3.58 5.96 6.53
N LEU A 140 -4.42 4.97 6.88
CA LEU A 140 -5.22 4.22 5.92
C LEU A 140 -6.27 5.12 5.24
N ILE A 141 -6.99 5.97 6.00
CA ILE A 141 -7.92 6.94 5.43
C ILE A 141 -7.21 7.87 4.44
N GLN A 142 -6.03 8.37 4.81
CA GLN A 142 -5.22 9.22 3.93
C GLN A 142 -4.84 8.50 2.62
N ALA A 143 -4.52 7.20 2.67
CA ALA A 143 -4.19 6.42 1.48
C ALA A 143 -5.41 6.16 0.58
N LEU A 144 -6.63 6.04 1.14
CA LEU A 144 -7.85 5.65 0.43
C LEU A 144 -8.72 6.83 -0.02
N MET A 145 -8.65 7.98 0.66
CA MET A 145 -9.64 9.05 0.57
C MET A 145 -9.80 9.68 -0.84
N HIS A 146 -8.77 9.63 -1.68
CA HIS A 146 -8.78 10.21 -3.02
C HIS A 146 -9.16 9.22 -4.14
N ASP A 147 -9.62 8.00 -3.77
CA ASP A 147 -10.05 6.93 -4.68
C ASP A 147 -9.00 6.51 -5.70
N PRO A 148 -7.79 6.17 -5.26
CA PRO A 148 -6.68 5.86 -6.16
C PRO A 148 -6.99 4.66 -7.08
N ASP A 149 -6.26 4.58 -8.21
CA ASP A 149 -6.35 3.45 -9.12
C ASP A 149 -5.56 2.24 -8.63
N LEU A 150 -4.48 2.49 -7.87
CA LEU A 150 -3.63 1.48 -7.24
C LEU A 150 -3.41 1.80 -5.77
N LEU A 151 -3.64 0.80 -4.91
CA LEU A 151 -3.28 0.83 -3.51
C LEU A 151 -1.99 0.04 -3.28
N LEU A 152 -0.97 0.69 -2.73
CA LEU A 152 0.25 0.06 -2.24
C LEU A 152 0.22 0.06 -0.71
N LEU A 153 0.01 -1.10 -0.10
CA LEU A 153 -0.21 -1.24 1.33
C LEU A 153 0.89 -2.11 1.96
N ASP A 154 1.68 -1.53 2.84
CA ASP A 154 2.79 -2.23 3.49
C ASP A 154 2.39 -2.63 4.91
N GLU A 155 2.15 -3.93 5.15
CA GLU A 155 1.68 -4.53 6.42
C GLU A 155 0.43 -3.80 6.98
N PRO A 156 -0.67 -3.68 6.19
CA PRO A 156 -1.77 -2.76 6.51
C PRO A 156 -2.59 -3.13 7.75
N THR A 157 -2.61 -4.39 8.14
CA THR A 157 -3.46 -4.94 9.22
C THR A 157 -2.76 -5.01 10.57
N ASP A 158 -1.45 -4.68 10.62
CA ASP A 158 -0.68 -4.75 11.87
C ASP A 158 -1.29 -3.88 12.98
N GLY A 159 -1.81 -4.51 14.02
CA GLY A 159 -2.44 -3.84 15.15
C GLY A 159 -3.93 -3.52 14.98
N PHE A 160 -4.60 -4.04 13.95
CA PHE A 160 -6.06 -4.03 13.87
C PHE A 160 -6.67 -5.15 14.73
N ASP A 161 -7.79 -4.83 15.37
CA ASP A 161 -8.64 -5.87 15.95
C ASP A 161 -9.44 -6.60 14.85
N PRO A 162 -9.98 -7.80 15.12
CA PRO A 162 -10.66 -8.61 14.11
C PRO A 162 -11.82 -7.89 13.40
N LEU A 163 -12.60 -7.08 14.10
CA LEU A 163 -13.73 -6.34 13.51
C LEU A 163 -13.25 -5.31 12.49
N ILE A 164 -12.15 -4.66 12.78
CA ILE A 164 -11.54 -3.67 11.88
C ILE A 164 -10.84 -4.35 10.70
N GLN A 165 -10.26 -5.55 10.90
CA GLN A 165 -9.72 -6.35 9.80
C GLN A 165 -10.84 -6.75 8.82
N ASP A 166 -11.99 -7.21 9.30
CA ASP A 166 -13.14 -7.55 8.47
C ASP A 166 -13.63 -6.33 7.66
N GLU A 167 -13.72 -5.16 8.29
CA GLU A 167 -14.14 -3.94 7.60
C GLU A 167 -13.09 -3.48 6.58
N PHE A 168 -11.82 -3.60 6.89
CA PHE A 168 -10.73 -3.34 5.95
C PHE A 168 -10.80 -4.27 4.73
N HIS A 169 -11.05 -5.57 4.92
CA HIS A 169 -11.24 -6.54 3.83
C HIS A 169 -12.43 -6.15 2.94
N ARG A 170 -13.55 -5.70 3.53
CA ARG A 170 -14.71 -5.20 2.77
C ARG A 170 -14.35 -3.97 1.94
N ILE A 171 -13.63 -3.00 2.53
CA ILE A 171 -13.18 -1.80 1.81
C ILE A 171 -12.33 -2.16 0.59
N LEU A 172 -11.39 -3.10 0.73
CA LEU A 172 -10.54 -3.52 -0.39
C LEU A 172 -11.30 -4.32 -1.44
N SER A 173 -12.22 -5.21 -1.02
CA SER A 173 -13.10 -5.95 -1.94
C SER A 173 -14.01 -5.03 -2.75
N GLU A 174 -14.56 -3.99 -2.12
CA GLU A 174 -15.34 -2.96 -2.81
C GLU A 174 -14.48 -2.13 -3.77
N ALA A 175 -13.24 -1.81 -3.41
CA ALA A 175 -12.31 -1.12 -4.29
C ALA A 175 -12.01 -1.98 -5.54
N ARG A 176 -11.71 -3.28 -5.34
CA ARG A 176 -11.54 -4.26 -6.42
C ARG A 176 -12.78 -4.35 -7.32
N ALA A 177 -13.97 -4.43 -6.75
CA ALA A 177 -15.23 -4.48 -7.50
C ALA A 177 -15.45 -3.24 -8.38
N ARG A 178 -14.83 -2.10 -8.04
CA ARG A 178 -14.80 -0.89 -8.87
C ARG A 178 -13.63 -0.85 -9.86
N GLY A 179 -12.89 -1.95 -10.03
CA GLY A 179 -11.76 -2.05 -10.94
C GLY A 179 -10.44 -1.49 -10.42
N LYS A 180 -10.36 -1.17 -9.10
CA LYS A 180 -9.10 -0.71 -8.49
C LYS A 180 -8.17 -1.89 -8.24
N THR A 181 -6.88 -1.65 -8.33
CA THR A 181 -5.83 -2.64 -8.05
C THR A 181 -5.30 -2.46 -6.65
N VAL A 182 -5.02 -3.57 -5.96
CA VAL A 182 -4.42 -3.55 -4.64
C VAL A 182 -3.17 -4.42 -4.63
N PHE A 183 -2.06 -3.86 -4.18
CA PHE A 183 -0.84 -4.59 -3.87
C PHE A 183 -0.58 -4.45 -2.38
N LEU A 184 -0.69 -5.53 -1.63
CA LEU A 184 -0.46 -5.52 -0.20
C LEU A 184 0.69 -6.46 0.20
N SER A 185 1.55 -6.00 1.08
CA SER A 185 2.54 -6.86 1.71
C SER A 185 1.99 -7.44 3.01
N SER A 186 2.29 -8.70 3.28
CA SER A 186 1.99 -9.36 4.55
C SER A 186 3.03 -10.42 4.89
N HIS A 187 3.14 -10.77 6.17
CA HIS A 187 3.85 -11.94 6.64
C HIS A 187 2.90 -13.02 7.16
N VAL A 188 1.58 -12.80 7.07
CA VAL A 188 0.52 -13.66 7.55
C VAL A 188 -0.21 -14.32 6.38
N LEU A 189 -0.03 -15.63 6.22
CA LEU A 189 -0.60 -16.39 5.10
C LEU A 189 -2.13 -16.34 5.09
N SER A 190 -2.78 -16.48 6.24
CA SER A 190 -4.25 -16.52 6.33
C SER A 190 -4.92 -15.21 5.88
N GLU A 191 -4.27 -14.05 6.06
CA GLU A 191 -4.77 -12.77 5.54
C GLU A 191 -4.74 -12.74 4.01
N VAL A 192 -3.65 -13.24 3.43
CA VAL A 192 -3.49 -13.29 1.98
C VAL A 192 -4.48 -14.26 1.34
N GLU A 193 -4.67 -15.45 1.93
CA GLU A 193 -5.64 -16.44 1.46
C GLU A 193 -7.10 -15.94 1.49
N GLN A 194 -7.45 -15.11 2.47
CA GLN A 194 -8.82 -14.57 2.59
C GLN A 194 -9.12 -13.42 1.63
N LEU A 195 -8.12 -12.68 1.20
CA LEU A 195 -8.33 -11.38 0.54
C LEU A 195 -7.83 -11.34 -0.90
N CYS A 196 -6.75 -12.07 -1.21
CA CYS A 196 -6.03 -11.90 -2.46
C CYS A 196 -6.52 -12.85 -3.56
N ASP A 197 -6.36 -12.44 -4.81
CA ASP A 197 -6.58 -13.27 -5.99
C ASP A 197 -5.33 -14.07 -6.35
N GLN A 198 -4.17 -13.44 -6.13
CA GLN A 198 -2.84 -14.01 -6.37
C GLN A 198 -1.89 -13.62 -5.25
N VAL A 199 -0.87 -14.43 -5.07
CA VAL A 199 0.20 -14.20 -4.11
C VAL A 199 1.57 -14.39 -4.73
N GLY A 200 2.45 -13.40 -4.54
CA GLY A 200 3.88 -13.52 -4.80
C GLY A 200 4.62 -13.82 -3.50
N ILE A 201 5.36 -14.93 -3.47
CA ILE A 201 6.13 -15.33 -2.29
C ILE A 201 7.56 -14.82 -2.43
N ILE A 202 7.98 -13.96 -1.51
CA ILE A 202 9.34 -13.40 -1.49
C ILE A 202 10.14 -13.89 -0.28
N ARG A 203 11.38 -14.31 -0.50
CA ARG A 203 12.32 -14.69 0.55
C ARG A 203 13.75 -14.28 0.17
N ASN A 204 14.49 -13.71 1.12
CA ASN A 204 15.88 -13.26 0.92
C ASN A 204 16.03 -12.35 -0.32
N GLY A 205 15.06 -11.47 -0.55
CA GLY A 205 15.06 -10.53 -1.67
C GLY A 205 14.73 -11.14 -3.04
N ARG A 206 14.33 -12.40 -3.12
CA ARG A 206 14.01 -13.09 -4.38
C ARG A 206 12.56 -13.58 -4.39
N LEU A 207 11.90 -13.39 -5.51
CA LEU A 207 10.58 -13.99 -5.76
C LEU A 207 10.78 -15.50 -5.97
N LEU A 208 10.06 -16.29 -5.19
CA LEU A 208 10.12 -17.76 -5.25
C LEU A 208 9.04 -18.33 -6.14
N ALA A 209 7.83 -17.80 -6.05
CA ALA A 209 6.66 -18.25 -6.80
C ALA A 209 5.62 -17.14 -6.89
N VAL A 210 4.73 -17.23 -7.88
CA VAL A 210 3.46 -16.50 -7.96
C VAL A 210 2.38 -17.55 -8.14
N GLU A 211 1.39 -17.54 -7.25
CA GLU A 211 0.31 -18.53 -7.20
C GLU A 211 -1.04 -17.83 -7.21
N THR A 212 -2.04 -18.48 -7.79
CA THR A 212 -3.45 -18.05 -7.71
C THR A 212 -4.09 -18.69 -6.48
N ILE A 213 -4.91 -17.95 -5.75
CA ILE A 213 -5.61 -18.39 -4.55
C ILE A 213 -7.01 -18.91 -4.90
#